data_062987e083216bac2f95d07cb898a121
#
_entry.id   062987e083216bac2f95d07cb898a121
#
_cell.length_a   1.000
_cell.length_b   1.000
_cell.length_c   1.000
_cell.angle_alpha   90.00
_cell.angle_beta   90.00
_cell.angle_gamma   90.00
#
_symmetry.space_group_name_H-M   'P 1'
#
loop_
_entity.id
_entity.type
_entity.pdbx_description
1 polymer ?
#
loop_
_entity_poly.entity_id
_entity_poly.type
_entity_poly.pdbx_seq_one_letter_code
_entity_poly.pdbx_strand_id
1 'polypeptide(L)'
;MTHATTHPSPSPAALAPTGAVPPQEAVIFDLDGVVTDTATLHAEAWRQLFAEVLTDPRIGGPGAHASFDEVSDYRRYVDGRSRPDGVAAFLTARGIDLPAGTPQDPAGAWTVHGLATRKNDLYLDLLTGHGIKAFPGTVDLLDRLRAGGVPVALVTASRNTGALLGAAGLLGAFDVVVDGARAAELGLPGKPDPAMFLTAAAELGVDPARVAVVEDAVAGVQAARGGGFGLVAGVARAGQRAELEAAGAHLVVQDVAQLDLGALRADPWTLVYEGFDPAHEGHREALTTLGNGYLGTRGAAPERAADGVHYPGTYLTGVYNRLLSAVHGRQMEDEHLVNAPNWLVLDLGAEDAQSWWSAGGLTVSGERRELDLRRGVLTRTAVLTDPAGRRLRLRQRRLVSMTRPHLAALETTVVPDGWSGTLRVRSGIDAGVLNANVAEYAALADRHLRTTGAEKAGPGTLLLEVETVQSQVRIATATRTTVNGLTPDADVESDNELHSLVLQVPVTDGQPVTIDKVAAVYTSKDPAIASPRLAALGELAAAPRGFDGLLAGHVAAWERLWDRFGIDLTAD
;
A
#
# COMPACT_ATOMS: atom_id res chain seq x y z
N MET A 1 -31.23 -19.19 41.34
CA MET A 1 -31.25 -18.76 39.91
C MET A 1 -30.04 -17.87 39.70
N THR A 2 -28.98 -18.48 39.26
CA THR A 2 -27.65 -17.83 39.03
C THR A 2 -27.58 -17.49 37.55
N HIS A 3 -27.51 -16.20 37.23
CA HIS A 3 -27.25 -15.72 35.87
C HIS A 3 -25.79 -15.92 35.53
N ALA A 4 -25.53 -16.77 34.56
CA ALA A 4 -24.23 -16.91 33.94
C ALA A 4 -24.05 -15.77 32.89
N THR A 5 -23.13 -14.87 33.15
CA THR A 5 -22.66 -13.87 32.18
C THR A 5 -21.66 -14.56 31.25
N THR A 6 -22.06 -14.74 30.00
CA THR A 6 -21.17 -15.16 28.92
C THR A 6 -20.29 -13.97 28.49
N HIS A 7 -19.00 -14.05 28.79
CA HIS A 7 -17.99 -13.18 28.21
C HIS A 7 -17.77 -13.56 26.72
N PRO A 8 -17.72 -12.59 25.80
CA PRO A 8 -17.32 -12.88 24.42
C PRO A 8 -15.84 -13.27 24.39
N SER A 9 -15.53 -14.35 23.69
CA SER A 9 -14.17 -14.78 23.41
C SER A 9 -13.40 -13.70 22.65
N PRO A 10 -12.13 -13.44 22.96
CA PRO A 10 -11.33 -12.49 22.21
C PRO A 10 -11.07 -13.02 20.79
N SER A 11 -11.27 -12.15 19.81
CA SER A 11 -10.85 -12.35 18.43
C SER A 11 -9.35 -12.69 18.40
N PRO A 12 -8.89 -13.62 17.55
CA PRO A 12 -7.48 -13.95 17.49
C PRO A 12 -6.69 -12.75 16.98
N ALA A 13 -5.96 -12.11 17.89
CA ALA A 13 -4.94 -11.13 17.54
C ALA A 13 -3.91 -11.80 16.63
N ALA A 14 -3.56 -11.16 15.52
CA ALA A 14 -2.46 -11.57 14.67
C ALA A 14 -1.19 -11.69 15.55
N LEU A 15 -0.66 -12.89 15.66
CA LEU A 15 0.59 -13.15 16.36
C LEU A 15 1.73 -12.52 15.56
N ALA A 16 2.22 -11.38 16.01
CA ALA A 16 3.52 -10.89 15.58
C ALA A 16 4.60 -11.88 16.05
N PRO A 17 5.61 -12.19 15.21
CA PRO A 17 6.69 -13.08 15.63
C PRO A 17 7.45 -12.46 16.82
N THR A 18 7.66 -13.25 17.87
CA THR A 18 8.44 -12.88 19.06
C THR A 18 9.95 -12.95 18.75
N GLY A 19 10.42 -12.08 17.92
CA GLY A 19 11.80 -11.84 17.53
C GLY A 19 11.74 -10.82 16.40
N ALA A 20 12.52 -9.75 16.49
CA ALA A 20 12.59 -8.75 15.42
C ALA A 20 13.04 -9.45 14.12
N VAL A 21 12.11 -9.68 13.21
CA VAL A 21 12.45 -10.14 11.85
C VAL A 21 13.09 -8.93 11.16
N PRO A 22 14.31 -9.06 10.61
CA PRO A 22 14.95 -7.95 9.91
C PRO A 22 14.06 -7.45 8.76
N PRO A 23 14.10 -6.17 8.41
CA PRO A 23 13.30 -5.64 7.32
C PRO A 23 13.61 -6.38 6.02
N GLN A 24 12.58 -6.81 5.32
CA GLN A 24 12.71 -7.56 4.07
C GLN A 24 12.82 -6.61 2.88
N GLU A 25 13.75 -6.84 1.96
CA GLU A 25 14.02 -5.97 0.82
C GLU A 25 13.48 -6.52 -0.50
N ALA A 26 13.13 -7.81 -0.54
CA ALA A 26 12.55 -8.46 -1.71
C ALA A 26 11.57 -9.56 -1.29
N VAL A 27 10.72 -9.99 -2.21
CA VAL A 27 9.77 -11.09 -1.99
C VAL A 27 9.91 -12.11 -3.10
N ILE A 28 9.98 -13.38 -2.73
CA ILE A 28 9.94 -14.51 -3.66
C ILE A 28 8.63 -15.28 -3.44
N PHE A 29 7.90 -15.49 -4.51
CA PHE A 29 6.65 -16.24 -4.51
C PHE A 29 6.83 -17.62 -5.13
N ASP A 30 6.18 -18.65 -4.58
CA ASP A 30 5.86 -19.84 -5.35
C ASP A 30 4.70 -19.54 -6.33
N LEU A 31 4.51 -20.39 -7.33
CA LEU A 31 3.47 -20.23 -8.35
C LEU A 31 2.17 -20.93 -7.96
N ASP A 32 2.24 -22.24 -7.79
CA ASP A 32 1.08 -23.12 -7.66
C ASP A 32 0.53 -23.09 -6.23
N GLY A 33 -0.71 -22.62 -6.03
CA GLY A 33 -1.29 -22.47 -4.69
C GLY A 33 -0.99 -21.12 -4.00
N VAL A 34 0.00 -20.36 -4.49
CA VAL A 34 0.34 -19.01 -4.00
C VAL A 34 -0.09 -17.93 -4.99
N VAL A 35 0.40 -17.97 -6.23
CA VAL A 35 0.06 -17.01 -7.28
C VAL A 35 -1.15 -17.46 -8.09
N THR A 36 -1.20 -18.73 -8.45
CA THR A 36 -2.26 -19.31 -9.29
C THR A 36 -3.01 -20.44 -8.61
N ASP A 37 -4.32 -20.53 -8.86
CA ASP A 37 -5.19 -21.60 -8.36
C ASP A 37 -5.10 -22.82 -9.29
N THR A 38 -3.94 -23.49 -9.26
CA THR A 38 -3.62 -24.66 -10.09
C THR A 38 -3.44 -25.95 -9.29
N ALA A 39 -3.42 -25.87 -7.96
CA ALA A 39 -3.17 -27.01 -7.07
C ALA A 39 -4.19 -28.17 -7.30
N THR A 40 -5.47 -27.83 -7.50
CA THR A 40 -6.52 -28.83 -7.79
C THR A 40 -6.29 -29.54 -9.11
N LEU A 41 -5.83 -28.85 -10.16
CA LEU A 41 -5.50 -29.45 -11.46
C LEU A 41 -4.25 -30.33 -11.36
N HIS A 42 -3.28 -29.94 -10.56
CA HIS A 42 -2.11 -30.77 -10.28
C HIS A 42 -2.47 -32.06 -9.55
N ALA A 43 -3.32 -31.98 -8.52
CA ALA A 43 -3.78 -33.16 -7.76
C ALA A 43 -4.51 -34.14 -8.66
N GLU A 44 -5.43 -33.66 -9.51
CA GLU A 44 -6.17 -34.47 -10.45
C GLU A 44 -5.26 -35.13 -11.51
N ALA A 45 -4.28 -34.42 -12.07
CA ALA A 45 -3.31 -34.99 -13.01
C ALA A 45 -2.45 -36.08 -12.36
N TRP A 46 -2.05 -35.93 -11.10
CA TRP A 46 -1.34 -36.95 -10.34
C TRP A 46 -2.22 -38.18 -10.07
N ARG A 47 -3.48 -37.96 -9.70
CA ARG A 47 -4.45 -39.03 -9.46
C ARG A 47 -4.64 -39.87 -10.74
N GLN A 48 -4.80 -39.22 -11.90
CA GLN A 48 -4.95 -39.92 -13.18
C GLN A 48 -3.69 -40.71 -13.53
N LEU A 49 -2.50 -40.09 -13.43
CA LEU A 49 -1.24 -40.76 -13.69
C LEU A 49 -1.08 -42.01 -12.82
N PHE A 50 -1.22 -41.86 -11.51
CA PHE A 50 -0.98 -42.99 -10.61
C PHE A 50 -2.09 -44.03 -10.68
N ALA A 51 -3.32 -43.68 -11.06
CA ALA A 51 -4.34 -44.67 -11.40
C ALA A 51 -3.94 -45.51 -12.62
N GLU A 52 -3.41 -44.88 -13.69
CA GLU A 52 -2.86 -45.60 -14.85
C GLU A 52 -1.72 -46.53 -14.44
N VAL A 53 -0.77 -46.06 -13.66
CA VAL A 53 0.42 -46.81 -13.22
C VAL A 53 0.06 -47.98 -12.31
N LEU A 54 -0.75 -47.77 -11.28
CA LEU A 54 -1.08 -48.79 -10.26
C LEU A 54 -2.01 -49.91 -10.80
N THR A 55 -2.70 -49.67 -11.92
CA THR A 55 -3.54 -50.67 -12.58
C THR A 55 -2.79 -51.42 -13.68
N ASP A 56 -1.55 -51.05 -14.00
CA ASP A 56 -0.77 -51.69 -15.05
C ASP A 56 -0.39 -53.13 -14.67
N PRO A 57 -0.60 -54.12 -15.57
CA PRO A 57 -0.26 -55.50 -15.28
C PRO A 57 1.22 -55.75 -14.94
N ARG A 58 2.12 -54.88 -15.38
CA ARG A 58 3.56 -54.97 -15.11
C ARG A 58 3.89 -54.75 -13.63
N ILE A 59 2.98 -54.09 -12.87
CA ILE A 59 3.14 -53.78 -11.42
C ILE A 59 2.29 -54.73 -10.56
N GLY A 60 1.68 -55.73 -11.10
CA GLY A 60 0.80 -56.65 -10.40
C GLY A 60 -0.69 -56.40 -10.63
N GLY A 61 -1.06 -55.38 -11.35
CA GLY A 61 -2.45 -55.08 -11.76
C GLY A 61 -3.33 -54.52 -10.64
N PRO A 62 -4.66 -54.39 -10.92
CA PRO A 62 -5.60 -53.75 -9.98
C PRO A 62 -5.63 -54.43 -8.60
N GLY A 63 -5.47 -53.64 -7.53
CA GLY A 63 -5.51 -54.09 -6.13
C GLY A 63 -4.17 -54.59 -5.56
N ALA A 64 -3.09 -54.65 -6.36
CA ALA A 64 -1.76 -55.00 -5.85
C ALA A 64 -1.18 -53.92 -4.93
N HIS A 65 -1.54 -52.66 -5.15
CA HIS A 65 -1.11 -51.53 -4.35
C HIS A 65 -2.31 -50.64 -3.96
N ALA A 66 -2.20 -49.95 -2.86
CA ALA A 66 -3.19 -48.95 -2.46
C ALA A 66 -3.26 -47.82 -3.49
N SER A 67 -4.47 -47.37 -3.80
CA SER A 67 -4.70 -46.20 -4.67
C SER A 67 -3.99 -44.94 -4.18
N PHE A 68 -3.74 -44.00 -5.09
CA PHE A 68 -3.25 -42.69 -4.75
C PHE A 68 -4.33 -41.88 -4.00
N ASP A 69 -4.01 -41.39 -2.81
CA ASP A 69 -4.87 -40.52 -2.04
C ASP A 69 -4.55 -39.03 -2.36
N GLU A 70 -5.57 -38.31 -2.86
CA GLU A 70 -5.42 -36.94 -3.34
C GLU A 70 -5.03 -35.93 -2.26
N VAL A 71 -5.13 -36.28 -0.99
CA VAL A 71 -4.78 -35.40 0.14
C VAL A 71 -3.48 -35.87 0.79
N SER A 72 -3.43 -37.10 1.29
CA SER A 72 -2.28 -37.57 2.07
C SER A 72 -1.08 -37.94 1.20
N ASP A 73 -1.28 -38.67 0.10
CA ASP A 73 -0.19 -39.02 -0.82
C ASP A 73 0.28 -37.82 -1.62
N TYR A 74 -0.65 -36.93 -2.04
CA TYR A 74 -0.31 -35.69 -2.71
C TYR A 74 0.68 -34.87 -1.86
N ARG A 75 0.30 -34.53 -0.65
CA ARG A 75 1.13 -33.71 0.27
C ARG A 75 2.48 -34.35 0.58
N ARG A 76 2.49 -35.65 0.73
CA ARG A 76 3.68 -36.38 1.20
C ARG A 76 4.71 -36.61 0.11
N TYR A 77 4.29 -36.84 -1.13
CA TYR A 77 5.18 -37.34 -2.17
C TYR A 77 5.37 -36.41 -3.36
N VAL A 78 4.40 -35.57 -3.69
CA VAL A 78 4.43 -34.83 -4.96
C VAL A 78 4.33 -33.31 -4.79
N ASP A 79 3.76 -32.85 -3.71
CA ASP A 79 3.52 -31.43 -3.47
C ASP A 79 4.83 -30.64 -3.39
N GLY A 80 4.91 -29.53 -4.15
CA GLY A 80 6.09 -28.66 -4.23
C GLY A 80 7.36 -29.28 -4.84
N ARG A 81 7.31 -30.54 -5.32
CA ARG A 81 8.46 -31.23 -5.92
C ARG A 81 8.47 -31.14 -7.45
N SER A 82 9.67 -31.37 -8.03
CA SER A 82 9.75 -31.60 -9.46
C SER A 82 8.96 -32.87 -9.86
N ARG A 83 8.43 -32.92 -11.09
CA ARG A 83 7.65 -34.08 -11.54
C ARG A 83 8.43 -35.41 -11.47
N PRO A 84 9.70 -35.50 -11.91
CA PRO A 84 10.48 -36.73 -11.75
C PRO A 84 10.66 -37.10 -10.27
N ASP A 85 10.96 -36.14 -9.40
CA ASP A 85 11.15 -36.40 -7.97
C ASP A 85 9.85 -36.89 -7.31
N GLY A 86 8.70 -36.29 -7.67
CA GLY A 86 7.39 -36.71 -7.19
C GLY A 86 7.04 -38.14 -7.63
N VAL A 87 7.27 -38.48 -8.92
CA VAL A 87 7.12 -39.85 -9.41
C VAL A 87 8.01 -40.82 -8.64
N ALA A 88 9.29 -40.52 -8.51
CA ALA A 88 10.25 -41.39 -7.81
C ALA A 88 9.87 -41.58 -6.34
N ALA A 89 9.51 -40.51 -5.64
CA ALA A 89 9.12 -40.58 -4.23
C ALA A 89 7.87 -41.44 -4.02
N PHE A 90 6.84 -41.30 -4.83
CA PHE A 90 5.62 -42.10 -4.73
C PHE A 90 5.87 -43.60 -5.06
N LEU A 91 6.57 -43.88 -6.15
CA LEU A 91 6.87 -45.25 -6.57
C LEU A 91 7.73 -45.98 -5.51
N THR A 92 8.77 -45.33 -5.00
CA THR A 92 9.60 -45.85 -3.90
C THR A 92 8.77 -46.19 -2.66
N ALA A 93 7.83 -45.34 -2.28
CA ALA A 93 6.95 -45.58 -1.13
C ALA A 93 5.98 -46.75 -1.36
N ARG A 94 5.72 -47.14 -2.59
CA ARG A 94 4.92 -48.32 -2.98
C ARG A 94 5.75 -49.55 -3.26
N GLY A 95 7.10 -49.47 -3.11
CA GLY A 95 8.00 -50.57 -3.43
C GLY A 95 8.09 -50.88 -4.93
N ILE A 96 7.78 -49.91 -5.78
CA ILE A 96 7.82 -50.01 -7.23
C ILE A 96 9.15 -49.43 -7.72
N ASP A 97 9.95 -50.23 -8.37
CA ASP A 97 11.24 -49.83 -8.95
C ASP A 97 11.14 -49.66 -10.46
N LEU A 98 11.40 -48.47 -10.95
CA LEU A 98 11.46 -48.14 -12.37
C LEU A 98 12.81 -47.48 -12.71
N PRO A 99 13.32 -47.71 -13.94
CA PRO A 99 14.48 -46.99 -14.43
C PRO A 99 14.25 -45.47 -14.37
N ALA A 100 15.28 -44.71 -14.03
CA ALA A 100 15.18 -43.25 -14.03
C ALA A 100 14.80 -42.69 -15.40
N GLY A 101 15.37 -43.25 -16.46
CA GLY A 101 15.21 -42.74 -17.81
C GLY A 101 15.96 -41.45 -18.06
N THR A 102 15.54 -40.70 -19.07
CA THR A 102 16.11 -39.40 -19.45
C THR A 102 15.01 -38.34 -19.60
N PRO A 103 15.33 -37.05 -19.45
CA PRO A 103 14.36 -35.96 -19.65
C PRO A 103 13.69 -35.95 -21.04
N GLN A 104 14.24 -36.68 -22.01
CA GLN A 104 13.72 -36.80 -23.38
C GLN A 104 12.78 -37.99 -23.57
N ASP A 105 12.56 -38.79 -22.53
CA ASP A 105 11.67 -39.94 -22.62
C ASP A 105 10.22 -39.52 -22.95
N PRO A 106 9.58 -40.15 -23.94
CA PRO A 106 8.20 -39.85 -24.31
C PRO A 106 7.22 -40.29 -23.21
N ALA A 107 6.02 -39.75 -23.20
CA ALA A 107 4.94 -40.03 -22.24
C ALA A 107 4.53 -41.51 -22.14
N GLY A 108 4.85 -42.32 -23.12
CA GLY A 108 4.62 -43.78 -23.12
C GLY A 108 5.79 -44.59 -22.56
N ALA A 109 6.93 -43.99 -22.26
CA ALA A 109 8.09 -44.70 -21.73
C ALA A 109 7.85 -45.08 -20.25
N TRP A 110 8.22 -46.33 -19.94
CA TRP A 110 8.06 -46.89 -18.58
C TRP A 110 9.29 -46.59 -17.71
N THR A 111 9.52 -45.30 -17.50
CA THR A 111 10.62 -44.75 -16.73
C THR A 111 10.08 -43.61 -15.85
N VAL A 112 10.83 -43.22 -14.83
CA VAL A 112 10.47 -42.06 -13.99
C VAL A 112 10.25 -40.79 -14.84
N HIS A 113 11.14 -40.53 -15.78
CA HIS A 113 11.02 -39.38 -16.69
C HIS A 113 9.86 -39.51 -17.70
N GLY A 114 9.59 -40.70 -18.22
CA GLY A 114 8.44 -40.95 -19.11
C GLY A 114 7.10 -40.73 -18.41
N LEU A 115 6.97 -41.21 -17.16
CA LEU A 115 5.79 -40.96 -16.33
C LEU A 115 5.65 -39.48 -15.96
N ALA A 116 6.77 -38.77 -15.70
CA ALA A 116 6.76 -37.32 -15.47
C ALA A 116 6.30 -36.54 -16.72
N THR A 117 6.67 -37.00 -17.92
CA THR A 117 6.17 -36.47 -19.20
C THR A 117 4.67 -36.73 -19.34
N ARG A 118 4.21 -37.97 -19.07
CA ARG A 118 2.78 -38.31 -19.09
C ARG A 118 1.94 -37.44 -18.15
N LYS A 119 2.45 -37.20 -16.91
CA LYS A 119 1.79 -36.30 -15.96
C LYS A 119 1.64 -34.89 -16.52
N ASN A 120 2.65 -34.40 -17.24
CA ASN A 120 2.56 -33.09 -17.87
C ASN A 120 1.47 -33.01 -18.92
N ASP A 121 1.35 -34.02 -19.76
CA ASP A 121 0.31 -34.06 -20.79
C ASP A 121 -1.10 -34.05 -20.17
N LEU A 122 -1.32 -34.88 -19.14
CA LEU A 122 -2.57 -34.89 -18.37
C LEU A 122 -2.89 -33.53 -17.76
N TYR A 123 -1.88 -32.85 -17.23
CA TYR A 123 -2.04 -31.52 -16.65
C TYR A 123 -2.41 -30.46 -17.69
N LEU A 124 -1.76 -30.47 -18.86
CA LEU A 124 -2.04 -29.53 -19.95
C LEU A 124 -3.45 -29.72 -20.53
N ASP A 125 -3.90 -30.99 -20.62
CA ASP A 125 -5.26 -31.32 -21.05
C ASP A 125 -6.31 -30.74 -20.06
N LEU A 126 -6.09 -30.93 -18.76
CA LEU A 126 -6.95 -30.36 -17.70
C LEU A 126 -6.94 -28.82 -17.72
N LEU A 127 -5.77 -28.22 -17.91
CA LEU A 127 -5.58 -26.78 -17.97
C LEU A 127 -6.37 -26.13 -19.11
N THR A 128 -6.36 -26.78 -20.29
CA THR A 128 -7.10 -26.30 -21.48
C THR A 128 -8.60 -26.25 -21.24
N GLY A 129 -9.11 -27.18 -20.40
CA GLY A 129 -10.54 -27.30 -20.10
C GLY A 129 -11.04 -26.33 -19.00
N HIS A 130 -10.21 -25.92 -18.05
CA HIS A 130 -10.64 -25.19 -16.84
C HIS A 130 -10.21 -23.73 -16.78
N GLY A 131 -9.18 -23.31 -17.54
CA GLY A 131 -8.57 -21.99 -17.47
C GLY A 131 -7.73 -21.78 -16.19
N ILE A 132 -7.06 -20.64 -16.07
CA ILE A 132 -6.21 -20.26 -14.93
C ILE A 132 -6.72 -18.97 -14.31
N LYS A 133 -6.77 -18.93 -12.98
CA LYS A 133 -7.04 -17.71 -12.22
C LYS A 133 -5.89 -17.45 -11.26
N ALA A 134 -5.42 -16.20 -11.25
CA ALA A 134 -4.58 -15.73 -10.17
C ALA A 134 -5.41 -15.50 -8.89
N PHE A 135 -4.81 -15.72 -7.74
CA PHE A 135 -5.46 -15.36 -6.46
C PHE A 135 -5.53 -13.84 -6.31
N PRO A 136 -6.72 -13.24 -6.09
CA PRO A 136 -6.86 -11.79 -5.99
C PRO A 136 -5.96 -11.16 -4.93
N GLY A 137 -5.83 -11.80 -3.76
CA GLY A 137 -4.96 -11.32 -2.69
C GLY A 137 -3.48 -11.28 -3.07
N THR A 138 -3.03 -12.20 -3.94
CA THR A 138 -1.65 -12.18 -4.45
C THR A 138 -1.45 -11.09 -5.49
N VAL A 139 -2.44 -10.85 -6.37
CA VAL A 139 -2.39 -9.75 -7.33
C VAL A 139 -2.32 -8.40 -6.60
N ASP A 140 -3.19 -8.20 -5.60
CA ASP A 140 -3.19 -6.98 -4.77
C ASP A 140 -1.85 -6.78 -4.05
N LEU A 141 -1.22 -7.85 -3.57
CA LEU A 141 0.10 -7.78 -2.93
C LEU A 141 1.20 -7.43 -3.95
N LEU A 142 1.23 -8.07 -5.12
CA LEU A 142 2.18 -7.76 -6.19
C LEU A 142 2.09 -6.28 -6.63
N ASP A 143 0.87 -5.74 -6.77
CA ASP A 143 0.66 -4.34 -7.11
C ASP A 143 1.21 -3.39 -6.03
N ARG A 144 1.00 -3.72 -4.75
CA ARG A 144 1.56 -2.96 -3.62
C ARG A 144 3.08 -3.01 -3.58
N LEU A 145 3.69 -4.19 -3.78
CA LEU A 145 5.14 -4.36 -3.80
C LEU A 145 5.77 -3.56 -4.93
N ARG A 146 5.18 -3.60 -6.12
CA ARG A 146 5.63 -2.83 -7.28
C ARG A 146 5.52 -1.32 -7.05
N ALA A 147 4.38 -0.87 -6.51
CA ALA A 147 4.19 0.54 -6.15
C ALA A 147 5.23 1.01 -5.11
N GLY A 148 5.65 0.12 -4.20
CA GLY A 148 6.71 0.34 -3.23
C GLY A 148 8.12 0.17 -3.78
N GLY A 149 8.30 -0.19 -5.06
CA GLY A 149 9.62 -0.47 -5.64
C GLY A 149 10.34 -1.67 -5.00
N VAL A 150 9.58 -2.62 -4.42
CA VAL A 150 10.11 -3.85 -3.83
C VAL A 150 10.32 -4.89 -4.91
N PRO A 151 11.53 -5.38 -5.15
CA PRO A 151 11.79 -6.41 -6.15
C PRO A 151 11.05 -7.72 -5.83
N VAL A 152 10.51 -8.36 -6.86
CA VAL A 152 9.74 -9.60 -6.72
C VAL A 152 10.27 -10.69 -7.65
N ALA A 153 10.37 -11.92 -7.12
CA ALA A 153 10.72 -13.07 -7.92
C ALA A 153 9.68 -14.18 -7.82
N LEU A 154 9.68 -15.05 -8.81
CA LEU A 154 8.90 -16.29 -8.86
C LEU A 154 9.84 -17.49 -8.85
N VAL A 155 9.58 -18.46 -7.98
CA VAL A 155 10.34 -19.73 -7.92
C VAL A 155 9.35 -20.91 -7.96
N THR A 156 9.39 -21.69 -9.03
CA THR A 156 8.49 -22.83 -9.21
C THR A 156 9.19 -24.03 -9.85
N ALA A 157 8.73 -25.23 -9.50
CA ALA A 157 9.14 -26.47 -10.18
C ALA A 157 8.49 -26.65 -11.57
N SER A 158 7.50 -25.83 -11.92
CA SER A 158 6.80 -25.87 -13.21
C SER A 158 7.75 -25.49 -14.36
N ARG A 159 7.57 -26.16 -15.52
CA ARG A 159 8.24 -25.78 -16.78
C ARG A 159 7.32 -25.00 -17.72
N ASN A 160 6.07 -24.81 -17.33
CA ASN A 160 5.04 -24.16 -18.14
C ASN A 160 4.77 -22.71 -17.69
N THR A 161 5.67 -22.12 -16.93
CA THR A 161 5.52 -20.85 -16.21
C THR A 161 5.07 -19.70 -17.11
N GLY A 162 5.70 -19.55 -18.29
CA GLY A 162 5.32 -18.49 -19.23
C GLY A 162 3.87 -18.59 -19.72
N ALA A 163 3.39 -19.81 -20.02
CA ALA A 163 2.02 -20.03 -20.43
C ALA A 163 1.02 -19.78 -19.28
N LEU A 164 1.38 -20.20 -18.06
CA LEU A 164 0.57 -20.00 -16.86
C LEU A 164 0.43 -18.53 -16.52
N LEU A 165 1.54 -17.79 -16.47
CA LEU A 165 1.54 -16.35 -16.22
C LEU A 165 0.81 -15.57 -17.33
N GLY A 166 0.95 -15.99 -18.59
CA GLY A 166 0.21 -15.39 -19.71
C GLY A 166 -1.29 -15.55 -19.57
N ALA A 167 -1.76 -16.76 -19.25
CA ALA A 167 -3.17 -17.05 -19.04
C ALA A 167 -3.75 -16.36 -17.80
N ALA A 168 -2.93 -16.15 -16.77
CA ALA A 168 -3.30 -15.43 -15.55
C ALA A 168 -3.19 -13.88 -15.67
N GLY A 169 -2.73 -13.35 -16.82
CA GLY A 169 -2.53 -11.90 -17.01
C GLY A 169 -1.35 -11.31 -16.25
N LEU A 170 -0.37 -12.14 -15.84
CA LEU A 170 0.76 -11.77 -15.00
C LEU A 170 2.12 -11.80 -15.72
N LEU A 171 2.14 -11.81 -17.07
CA LEU A 171 3.38 -11.68 -17.83
C LEU A 171 4.10 -10.38 -17.47
N GLY A 172 5.40 -10.48 -17.09
CA GLY A 172 6.19 -9.34 -16.63
C GLY A 172 5.82 -8.82 -15.24
N ALA A 173 5.09 -9.61 -14.43
CA ALA A 173 4.79 -9.29 -13.04
C ALA A 173 5.98 -9.51 -12.09
N PHE A 174 6.97 -10.26 -12.47
CA PHE A 174 8.14 -10.62 -11.67
C PHE A 174 9.42 -10.13 -12.32
N ASP A 175 10.34 -9.59 -11.51
CA ASP A 175 11.65 -9.12 -11.97
C ASP A 175 12.59 -10.29 -12.29
N VAL A 176 12.44 -11.41 -11.55
CA VAL A 176 13.20 -12.64 -11.71
C VAL A 176 12.25 -13.83 -11.73
N VAL A 177 12.50 -14.80 -12.61
CA VAL A 177 11.77 -16.08 -12.68
C VAL A 177 12.77 -17.24 -12.72
N VAL A 178 12.75 -18.08 -11.68
CA VAL A 178 13.51 -19.33 -11.61
C VAL A 178 12.51 -20.49 -11.65
N ASP A 179 12.23 -20.97 -12.85
CA ASP A 179 11.30 -22.06 -13.08
C ASP A 179 12.01 -23.40 -13.32
N GLY A 180 11.24 -24.47 -13.51
CA GLY A 180 11.79 -25.81 -13.74
C GLY A 180 12.61 -25.94 -15.03
N ALA A 181 12.44 -25.06 -16.02
CA ALA A 181 13.29 -25.03 -17.22
C ALA A 181 14.63 -24.37 -16.88
N ARG A 182 14.59 -23.20 -16.24
CA ARG A 182 15.78 -22.49 -15.78
C ARG A 182 16.61 -23.30 -14.78
N ALA A 183 15.94 -23.99 -13.85
CA ALA A 183 16.60 -24.87 -12.88
C ALA A 183 17.35 -26.01 -13.58
N ALA A 184 16.75 -26.63 -14.62
CA ALA A 184 17.41 -27.68 -15.40
C ALA A 184 18.62 -27.15 -16.19
N GLU A 185 18.53 -25.96 -16.78
CA GLU A 185 19.67 -25.32 -17.47
C GLU A 185 20.86 -25.08 -16.54
N LEU A 186 20.59 -24.64 -15.30
CA LEU A 186 21.60 -24.34 -14.29
C LEU A 186 22.02 -25.56 -13.46
N GLY A 187 21.40 -26.73 -13.66
CA GLY A 187 21.69 -27.94 -12.90
C GLY A 187 21.29 -27.83 -11.42
N LEU A 188 20.27 -27.02 -11.08
CA LEU A 188 19.83 -26.83 -9.72
C LEU A 188 18.96 -27.99 -9.24
N PRO A 189 19.17 -28.48 -7.99
CA PRO A 189 18.24 -29.42 -7.39
C PRO A 189 16.89 -28.75 -7.08
N GLY A 190 15.83 -29.56 -7.07
CA GLY A 190 14.48 -29.10 -6.74
C GLY A 190 14.23 -29.04 -5.22
N LYS A 191 13.11 -28.38 -4.82
CA LYS A 191 12.64 -28.34 -3.44
C LYS A 191 12.55 -29.76 -2.85
N PRO A 192 13.01 -30.03 -1.62
CA PRO A 192 13.30 -29.09 -0.54
C PRO A 192 14.73 -28.52 -0.50
N ASP A 193 15.53 -28.68 -1.55
CA ASP A 193 16.83 -28.01 -1.63
C ASP A 193 16.65 -26.51 -1.84
N PRO A 194 17.42 -25.62 -1.16
CA PRO A 194 17.25 -24.17 -1.26
C PRO A 194 17.78 -23.54 -2.56
N ALA A 195 18.46 -24.29 -3.41
CA ALA A 195 19.22 -23.75 -4.54
C ALA A 195 18.41 -22.83 -5.47
N MET A 196 17.17 -23.17 -5.78
CA MET A 196 16.31 -22.36 -6.63
C MET A 196 15.99 -20.99 -5.98
N PHE A 197 15.65 -20.97 -4.68
CA PHE A 197 15.39 -19.74 -3.95
C PHE A 197 16.64 -18.88 -3.79
N LEU A 198 17.79 -19.50 -3.49
CA LEU A 198 19.09 -18.80 -3.40
C LEU A 198 19.50 -18.18 -4.74
N THR A 199 19.24 -18.87 -5.84
CA THR A 199 19.47 -18.33 -7.19
C THR A 199 18.60 -17.10 -7.45
N ALA A 200 17.31 -17.16 -7.10
CA ALA A 200 16.41 -16.02 -7.26
C ALA A 200 16.84 -14.81 -6.40
N ALA A 201 17.25 -15.02 -5.16
CA ALA A 201 17.75 -13.97 -4.28
C ALA A 201 19.05 -13.34 -4.84
N ALA A 202 19.97 -14.17 -5.37
CA ALA A 202 21.19 -13.69 -5.99
C ALA A 202 20.93 -12.89 -7.27
N GLU A 203 19.99 -13.31 -8.12
CA GLU A 203 19.59 -12.57 -9.33
C GLU A 203 18.87 -11.25 -9.00
N LEU A 204 18.13 -11.18 -7.85
CA LEU A 204 17.57 -9.93 -7.31
C LEU A 204 18.64 -9.03 -6.67
N GLY A 205 19.84 -9.56 -6.37
CA GLY A 205 20.91 -8.83 -5.70
C GLY A 205 20.64 -8.58 -4.22
N VAL A 206 19.84 -9.42 -3.54
CA VAL A 206 19.43 -9.26 -2.14
C VAL A 206 19.91 -10.44 -1.30
N ASP A 207 20.42 -10.15 -0.10
CA ASP A 207 20.82 -11.19 0.87
C ASP A 207 19.58 -12.01 1.29
N PRO A 208 19.65 -13.37 1.27
CA PRO A 208 18.52 -14.22 1.71
C PRO A 208 17.93 -13.84 3.06
N ALA A 209 18.75 -13.40 4.03
CA ALA A 209 18.28 -12.95 5.34
C ALA A 209 17.34 -11.71 5.26
N ARG A 210 17.34 -11.01 4.13
CA ARG A 210 16.52 -9.83 3.84
C ARG A 210 15.45 -10.08 2.78
N VAL A 211 15.16 -11.35 2.49
CA VAL A 211 14.12 -11.76 1.52
C VAL A 211 13.00 -12.51 2.22
N ALA A 212 11.76 -12.15 1.91
CA ALA A 212 10.58 -12.93 2.28
C ALA A 212 10.28 -14.00 1.21
N VAL A 213 9.95 -15.20 1.63
CA VAL A 213 9.46 -16.27 0.75
C VAL A 213 8.01 -16.59 1.11
N VAL A 214 7.15 -16.67 0.11
CA VAL A 214 5.71 -17.02 0.24
C VAL A 214 5.48 -18.36 -0.46
N GLU A 215 5.01 -19.35 0.30
CA GLU A 215 4.94 -20.74 -0.10
C GLU A 215 3.74 -21.47 0.51
N ASP A 216 3.17 -22.45 -0.20
CA ASP A 216 2.04 -23.24 0.31
C ASP A 216 2.39 -24.72 0.57
N ALA A 217 3.55 -25.19 0.08
CA ALA A 217 3.99 -26.57 0.20
C ALA A 217 5.09 -26.76 1.27
N VAL A 218 5.04 -27.89 1.99
CA VAL A 218 6.04 -28.27 3.01
C VAL A 218 7.45 -28.29 2.43
N ALA A 219 7.65 -28.84 1.24
CA ALA A 219 8.96 -28.92 0.60
C ALA A 219 9.55 -27.54 0.26
N GLY A 220 8.70 -26.56 -0.12
CA GLY A 220 9.15 -25.21 -0.38
C GLY A 220 9.45 -24.43 0.89
N VAL A 221 8.65 -24.57 1.94
CA VAL A 221 8.95 -24.00 3.26
C VAL A 221 10.28 -24.53 3.79
N GLN A 222 10.54 -25.85 3.68
CA GLN A 222 11.82 -26.45 4.08
C GLN A 222 12.99 -25.89 3.26
N ALA A 223 12.82 -25.72 1.95
CA ALA A 223 13.82 -25.13 1.07
C ALA A 223 14.14 -23.68 1.49
N ALA A 224 13.12 -22.85 1.71
CA ALA A 224 13.30 -21.48 2.15
C ALA A 224 13.99 -21.40 3.53
N ARG A 225 13.61 -22.28 4.48
CA ARG A 225 14.27 -22.35 5.79
C ARG A 225 15.72 -22.79 5.67
N GLY A 226 15.99 -23.80 4.86
CA GLY A 226 17.35 -24.30 4.59
C GLY A 226 18.25 -23.25 3.93
N GLY A 227 17.68 -22.31 3.17
CA GLY A 227 18.37 -21.20 2.52
C GLY A 227 18.64 -19.99 3.41
N GLY A 228 18.17 -19.98 4.66
CA GLY A 228 18.41 -18.87 5.60
C GLY A 228 17.60 -17.61 5.29
N PHE A 229 16.46 -17.76 4.63
CA PHE A 229 15.58 -16.62 4.31
C PHE A 229 14.99 -15.96 5.57
N GLY A 230 14.99 -14.61 5.58
CA GLY A 230 14.64 -13.82 6.75
C GLY A 230 13.18 -13.97 7.18
N LEU A 231 12.26 -14.11 6.23
CA LEU A 231 10.85 -14.40 6.48
C LEU A 231 10.40 -15.55 5.56
N VAL A 232 9.76 -16.56 6.15
CA VAL A 232 9.10 -17.64 5.41
C VAL A 232 7.64 -17.66 5.83
N ALA A 233 6.75 -17.26 4.91
CA ALA A 233 5.32 -17.21 5.09
C ALA A 233 4.65 -18.42 4.42
N GLY A 234 3.99 -19.25 5.21
CA GLY A 234 3.18 -20.35 4.72
C GLY A 234 1.76 -19.92 4.35
N VAL A 235 1.22 -20.43 3.24
CA VAL A 235 -0.17 -20.16 2.80
C VAL A 235 -1.00 -21.44 2.91
N ALA A 236 -1.87 -21.51 3.91
CA ALA A 236 -2.60 -22.73 4.29
C ALA A 236 -4.05 -22.72 3.78
N ARG A 237 -4.28 -22.63 2.46
CA ARG A 237 -5.62 -22.60 1.86
C ARG A 237 -6.39 -23.93 2.05
N ALA A 238 -5.68 -25.05 2.06
CA ALA A 238 -6.26 -26.39 2.25
C ALA A 238 -6.15 -26.92 3.68
N GLY A 239 -5.92 -26.06 4.68
CA GLY A 239 -5.90 -26.44 6.11
C GLY A 239 -4.60 -27.06 6.59
N GLN A 240 -3.48 -26.97 5.82
CA GLN A 240 -2.16 -27.54 6.15
C GLN A 240 -1.32 -26.66 7.10
N ARG A 241 -1.95 -25.84 7.93
CA ARG A 241 -1.24 -24.92 8.86
C ARG A 241 -0.20 -25.62 9.71
N ALA A 242 -0.58 -26.72 10.37
CA ALA A 242 0.30 -27.41 11.30
C ALA A 242 1.54 -28.01 10.61
N GLU A 243 1.38 -28.50 9.37
CA GLU A 243 2.47 -29.05 8.57
C GLU A 243 3.46 -27.95 8.13
N LEU A 244 2.94 -26.79 7.71
CA LEU A 244 3.78 -25.65 7.33
C LEU A 244 4.52 -25.05 8.54
N GLU A 245 3.87 -24.97 9.72
CA GLU A 245 4.51 -24.55 10.95
C GLU A 245 5.60 -25.55 11.37
N ALA A 246 5.33 -26.85 11.29
CA ALA A 246 6.32 -27.91 11.57
C ALA A 246 7.49 -27.90 10.57
N ALA A 247 7.25 -27.52 9.31
CA ALA A 247 8.29 -27.33 8.30
C ALA A 247 9.17 -26.11 8.55
N GLY A 248 8.77 -25.22 9.47
CA GLY A 248 9.53 -24.06 9.90
C GLY A 248 9.04 -22.72 9.33
N ALA A 249 7.82 -22.62 8.82
CA ALA A 249 7.26 -21.33 8.46
C ALA A 249 7.25 -20.38 9.68
N HIS A 250 7.69 -19.16 9.49
CA HIS A 250 7.71 -18.15 10.55
C HIS A 250 6.30 -17.64 10.89
N LEU A 251 5.43 -17.62 9.89
CA LEU A 251 4.00 -17.35 10.05
C LEU A 251 3.22 -18.14 9.00
N VAL A 252 1.96 -18.44 9.30
CA VAL A 252 1.06 -19.13 8.35
C VAL A 252 -0.25 -18.38 8.26
N VAL A 253 -0.63 -18.03 7.02
CA VAL A 253 -1.87 -17.34 6.69
C VAL A 253 -2.79 -18.22 5.85
N GLN A 254 -4.07 -17.89 5.74
CA GLN A 254 -5.00 -18.57 4.84
C GLN A 254 -5.03 -17.94 3.44
N ASP A 255 -4.72 -16.65 3.36
CA ASP A 255 -4.62 -15.91 2.11
C ASP A 255 -3.44 -14.94 2.17
N VAL A 256 -2.78 -14.76 1.04
CA VAL A 256 -1.65 -13.84 0.88
C VAL A 256 -2.03 -12.39 1.22
N ALA A 257 -3.31 -12.00 1.03
CA ALA A 257 -3.84 -10.71 1.43
C ALA A 257 -3.70 -10.42 2.94
N GLN A 258 -3.58 -11.47 3.77
CA GLN A 258 -3.37 -11.34 5.22
C GLN A 258 -1.91 -11.07 5.59
N LEU A 259 -0.99 -11.18 4.63
CA LEU A 259 0.41 -10.85 4.87
C LEU A 259 0.56 -9.34 5.01
N ASP A 260 0.85 -8.90 6.23
CA ASP A 260 1.36 -7.56 6.44
C ASP A 260 2.85 -7.55 6.12
N LEU A 261 3.14 -7.29 4.85
CA LEU A 261 4.50 -7.07 4.37
C LEU A 261 4.88 -5.57 4.48
N GLY A 262 4.12 -4.77 5.21
CA GLY A 262 4.44 -3.37 5.52
C GLY A 262 5.74 -3.21 6.31
N ALA A 263 6.22 -4.28 6.96
CA ALA A 263 7.59 -4.38 7.48
C ALA A 263 8.63 -4.70 6.39
N LEU A 264 8.20 -4.93 5.13
CA LEU A 264 9.09 -5.01 3.98
C LEU A 264 9.55 -3.60 3.61
N ARG A 265 10.76 -3.31 3.97
CA ARG A 265 11.38 -2.00 4.09
C ARG A 265 10.73 -1.10 5.15
N ALA A 266 11.21 -1.18 6.38
CA ALA A 266 11.49 0.05 7.06
C ALA A 266 12.65 0.70 6.29
N ASP A 267 12.36 1.32 5.14
CA ASP A 267 13.27 2.30 4.56
C ASP A 267 13.49 3.33 5.67
N PRO A 268 14.73 3.49 6.19
CA PRO A 268 14.99 4.43 7.27
C PRO A 268 14.55 5.86 6.91
N TRP A 269 14.23 6.09 5.63
CA TRP A 269 13.75 7.34 5.09
C TRP A 269 12.23 7.43 5.02
N THR A 270 11.48 6.41 5.44
CA THR A 270 10.01 6.42 5.45
C THR A 270 9.44 6.27 6.85
N LEU A 271 8.52 7.16 7.22
CA LEU A 271 7.70 7.05 8.41
C LEU A 271 6.29 6.59 7.99
N VAL A 272 5.89 5.40 8.44
CA VAL A 272 4.64 4.77 8.02
C VAL A 272 3.70 4.60 9.20
N TYR A 273 2.42 4.91 8.99
CA TYR A 273 1.32 4.62 9.90
C TYR A 273 0.22 3.87 9.16
N GLU A 274 -0.16 2.71 9.68
CA GLU A 274 -1.26 1.89 9.20
C GLU A 274 -2.49 2.06 10.07
N GLY A 275 -3.66 2.12 9.45
CA GLY A 275 -4.95 2.27 10.11
C GLY A 275 -5.15 3.61 10.81
N PHE A 276 -6.37 3.85 11.25
CA PHE A 276 -6.76 5.05 12.01
C PHE A 276 -6.80 4.74 13.51
N ASP A 277 -6.15 5.58 14.31
CA ASP A 277 -6.15 5.49 15.77
C ASP A 277 -6.43 6.88 16.36
N PRO A 278 -7.66 7.14 16.80
CA PRO A 278 -8.07 8.47 17.29
C PRO A 278 -7.29 8.93 18.51
N ALA A 279 -6.74 8.00 19.33
CA ALA A 279 -5.96 8.37 20.51
C ALA A 279 -4.58 8.92 20.15
N HIS A 280 -4.05 8.55 19.00
CA HIS A 280 -2.72 8.95 18.53
C HIS A 280 -2.74 9.82 17.27
N GLU A 281 -3.91 10.13 16.71
CA GLU A 281 -4.01 10.84 15.43
C GLU A 281 -3.37 12.22 15.48
N GLY A 282 -3.62 13.03 16.51
CA GLY A 282 -2.99 14.33 16.67
C GLY A 282 -1.45 14.26 16.72
N HIS A 283 -0.89 13.19 17.30
CA HIS A 283 0.55 12.93 17.30
C HIS A 283 1.07 12.55 15.91
N ARG A 284 0.36 11.65 15.20
CA ARG A 284 0.69 11.26 13.83
C ARG A 284 0.66 12.43 12.87
N GLU A 285 -0.35 13.33 12.99
CA GLU A 285 -0.42 14.57 12.22
C GLU A 285 0.77 15.49 12.47
N ALA A 286 1.24 15.57 13.73
CA ALA A 286 2.41 16.37 14.09
C ALA A 286 3.69 15.79 13.48
N LEU A 287 3.91 14.47 13.59
CA LEU A 287 5.10 13.79 13.07
C LEU A 287 5.16 13.76 11.54
N THR A 288 4.02 13.83 10.86
CA THR A 288 3.94 13.92 9.40
C THR A 288 3.80 15.35 8.87
N THR A 289 4.23 16.34 9.65
CA THR A 289 4.29 17.75 9.25
C THR A 289 5.31 17.95 8.12
N LEU A 290 4.92 18.67 7.09
CA LEU A 290 5.79 19.12 6.01
C LEU A 290 6.12 20.59 6.16
N GLY A 291 7.36 20.99 5.88
CA GLY A 291 7.78 22.37 5.97
C GLY A 291 9.05 22.67 5.18
N ASN A 292 9.26 23.96 4.87
CA ASN A 292 10.41 24.43 4.10
C ASN A 292 11.15 25.62 4.75
N GLY A 293 10.85 25.86 6.04
CA GLY A 293 11.40 27.00 6.77
C GLY A 293 10.59 28.30 6.66
N TYR A 294 9.70 28.44 5.69
CA TYR A 294 8.74 29.55 5.59
C TYR A 294 7.32 29.10 5.93
N LEU A 295 6.84 28.06 5.28
CA LEU A 295 5.52 27.46 5.43
C LEU A 295 5.65 26.04 6.01
N GLY A 296 4.84 25.74 7.02
CA GLY A 296 4.68 24.41 7.59
C GLY A 296 3.20 24.02 7.61
N THR A 297 2.89 22.76 7.34
CA THR A 297 1.53 22.21 7.40
C THR A 297 1.53 20.82 8.03
N ARG A 298 0.64 20.60 9.02
CA ARG A 298 0.48 19.31 9.70
C ARG A 298 -0.10 18.26 8.76
N GLY A 299 0.12 16.99 9.09
CA GLY A 299 -0.28 15.85 8.28
C GLY A 299 -1.78 15.49 8.35
N ALA A 300 -2.65 16.40 8.75
CA ALA A 300 -4.10 16.16 8.83
C ALA A 300 -4.71 15.76 7.48
N ALA A 301 -5.74 14.92 7.51
CA ALA A 301 -6.48 14.53 6.32
C ALA A 301 -7.26 15.73 5.75
N PRO A 302 -7.23 15.97 4.43
CA PRO A 302 -7.83 17.16 3.81
C PRO A 302 -9.36 17.29 3.98
N GLU A 303 -10.05 16.18 4.15
CA GLU A 303 -11.49 16.13 4.40
C GLU A 303 -11.87 16.35 5.87
N ARG A 304 -10.90 16.53 6.78
CA ARG A 304 -11.15 16.69 8.20
C ARG A 304 -11.00 18.13 8.65
N ALA A 305 -11.93 18.57 9.47
CA ALA A 305 -11.85 19.81 10.23
C ALA A 305 -11.23 19.56 11.62
N ALA A 306 -10.91 20.61 12.36
CA ALA A 306 -10.51 20.48 13.76
C ALA A 306 -11.69 19.96 14.60
N ASP A 307 -11.51 18.84 15.33
CA ASP A 307 -12.58 18.16 16.07
C ASP A 307 -12.06 17.50 17.35
N GLY A 308 -11.10 17.80 17.97
CA GLY A 308 -10.56 17.15 19.20
C GLY A 308 -9.76 15.88 18.92
N VAL A 309 -9.83 15.31 17.72
CA VAL A 309 -8.98 14.23 17.21
C VAL A 309 -8.03 14.79 16.16
N HIS A 310 -8.58 15.50 15.19
CA HIS A 310 -7.86 16.14 14.09
C HIS A 310 -7.56 17.59 14.39
N TYR A 311 -6.36 18.02 14.02
CA TYR A 311 -5.95 19.41 14.13
C TYR A 311 -5.18 19.85 12.89
N PRO A 312 -5.86 20.26 11.81
CA PRO A 312 -5.21 20.82 10.63
C PRO A 312 -4.53 22.15 11.00
N GLY A 313 -3.20 22.16 11.00
CA GLY A 313 -2.41 23.31 11.35
C GLY A 313 -1.54 23.79 10.19
N THR A 314 -1.57 25.10 9.93
CA THR A 314 -0.70 25.79 8.97
C THR A 314 0.06 26.89 9.70
N TYR A 315 1.37 26.95 9.55
CA TYR A 315 2.22 27.90 10.25
C TYR A 315 3.15 28.63 9.29
N LEU A 316 3.31 29.92 9.54
CA LEU A 316 4.17 30.80 8.74
C LEU A 316 5.26 31.40 9.63
N THR A 317 6.48 31.40 9.15
CA THR A 317 7.62 31.95 9.87
C THR A 317 7.39 33.43 10.23
N GLY A 318 7.57 33.75 11.51
CA GLY A 318 7.48 35.11 11.99
C GLY A 318 6.05 35.66 12.16
N VAL A 319 5.01 34.85 12.00
CA VAL A 319 3.61 35.26 12.21
C VAL A 319 3.20 34.94 13.65
N TYR A 320 3.37 35.89 14.53
CA TYR A 320 2.98 35.82 15.94
C TYR A 320 1.88 36.81 16.25
N ASN A 321 1.05 36.49 17.22
CA ASN A 321 0.01 37.38 17.71
C ASN A 321 -0.20 37.19 19.20
N ARG A 322 -0.49 38.29 19.91
CA ARG A 322 -0.79 38.31 21.34
C ARG A 322 -2.28 38.37 21.57
N LEU A 323 -2.73 37.67 22.57
CA LEU A 323 -4.11 37.74 23.05
C LEU A 323 -4.13 37.98 24.55
N LEU A 324 -5.20 38.64 25.02
CA LEU A 324 -5.50 38.79 26.43
C LEU A 324 -6.47 37.67 26.84
N SER A 325 -6.09 36.89 27.81
CA SER A 325 -6.87 35.80 28.38
C SER A 325 -7.23 36.07 29.83
N ALA A 326 -8.47 35.79 30.24
CA ALA A 326 -8.89 35.87 31.63
C ALA A 326 -8.72 34.52 32.32
N VAL A 327 -7.62 34.32 33.04
CA VAL A 327 -7.31 33.08 33.73
C VAL A 327 -7.41 33.28 35.24
N HIS A 328 -8.30 32.53 35.90
CA HIS A 328 -8.54 32.66 37.36
C HIS A 328 -8.77 34.10 37.84
N GLY A 329 -9.50 34.91 37.05
CA GLY A 329 -9.81 36.31 37.36
C GLY A 329 -8.68 37.32 37.15
N ARG A 330 -7.56 36.87 36.55
CA ARG A 330 -6.44 37.73 36.17
C ARG A 330 -6.34 37.83 34.66
N GLN A 331 -5.99 39.00 34.15
CA GLN A 331 -5.64 39.18 32.74
C GLN A 331 -4.21 38.71 32.52
N MET A 332 -4.03 37.81 31.57
CA MET A 332 -2.73 37.35 31.08
C MET A 332 -2.61 37.69 29.61
N GLU A 333 -1.46 38.20 29.20
CA GLU A 333 -1.11 38.40 27.79
C GLU A 333 -0.13 37.33 27.38
N ASP A 334 -0.48 36.56 26.32
CA ASP A 334 0.33 35.50 25.78
C ASP A 334 0.57 35.71 24.29
N GLU A 335 1.79 35.39 23.83
CA GLU A 335 2.19 35.43 22.42
C GLU A 335 2.24 34.02 21.83
N HIS A 336 1.53 33.83 20.75
CA HIS A 336 1.44 32.53 20.05
C HIS A 336 1.91 32.63 18.60
N LEU A 337 2.57 31.57 18.11
CA LEU A 337 2.69 31.32 16.67
C LEU A 337 1.28 31.02 16.14
N VAL A 338 0.83 31.81 15.17
CA VAL A 338 -0.55 31.77 14.70
C VAL A 338 -0.80 30.55 13.81
N ASN A 339 -1.87 29.80 14.08
CA ASN A 339 -2.43 28.85 13.11
C ASN A 339 -3.06 29.67 11.98
N ALA A 340 -2.41 29.66 10.81
CA ALA A 340 -2.84 30.36 9.60
C ALA A 340 -3.98 29.60 8.90
N PRO A 341 -4.71 30.21 7.92
CA PRO A 341 -5.82 29.55 7.26
C PRO A 341 -5.46 28.18 6.70
N ASN A 342 -6.33 27.20 6.95
CA ASN A 342 -6.16 25.83 6.44
C ASN A 342 -6.44 25.77 4.93
N TRP A 343 -5.39 25.69 4.16
CA TRP A 343 -5.46 25.60 2.69
C TRP A 343 -5.76 24.18 2.17
N LEU A 344 -5.68 23.15 3.05
CA LEU A 344 -5.79 21.75 2.67
C LEU A 344 -7.20 21.32 2.32
N VAL A 345 -8.24 22.00 2.79
CA VAL A 345 -9.63 21.56 2.70
C VAL A 345 -9.96 21.03 1.30
N LEU A 346 -10.20 19.73 1.23
CA LEU A 346 -10.68 19.03 0.03
C LEU A 346 -11.62 17.91 0.49
N ASP A 347 -12.92 18.13 0.29
CA ASP A 347 -13.97 17.21 0.71
C ASP A 347 -14.74 16.70 -0.49
N LEU A 348 -15.33 15.54 -0.34
CA LEU A 348 -16.03 14.82 -1.40
C LEU A 348 -17.49 14.63 -1.03
N GLY A 349 -18.33 14.48 -2.03
CA GLY A 349 -19.74 14.16 -1.87
C GLY A 349 -20.28 13.56 -3.16
N ALA A 350 -21.31 12.77 -3.08
CA ALA A 350 -22.03 12.37 -4.29
C ALA A 350 -23.05 13.45 -4.67
N GLU A 351 -23.42 13.51 -5.95
CA GLU A 351 -24.36 14.51 -6.49
C GLU A 351 -25.70 14.53 -5.75
N ASP A 352 -26.20 13.36 -5.38
CA ASP A 352 -27.45 13.13 -4.67
C ASP A 352 -27.34 13.24 -3.14
N ALA A 353 -26.14 13.43 -2.59
CA ALA A 353 -25.94 13.53 -1.16
C ALA A 353 -26.32 14.94 -0.65
N GLN A 354 -27.08 14.98 0.46
CA GLN A 354 -27.46 16.25 1.11
C GLN A 354 -26.31 16.86 1.91
N SER A 355 -25.29 16.07 2.27
CA SER A 355 -24.14 16.52 3.06
C SER A 355 -22.83 16.10 2.42
N TRP A 356 -21.77 16.78 2.77
CA TRP A 356 -20.41 16.38 2.45
C TRP A 356 -20.06 15.09 3.20
N TRP A 357 -19.21 14.25 2.62
CA TRP A 357 -18.85 12.97 3.21
C TRP A 357 -18.19 13.10 4.59
N SER A 358 -17.40 14.14 4.79
CA SER A 358 -16.80 14.44 6.09
C SER A 358 -17.83 14.63 7.21
N ALA A 359 -19.00 15.20 6.88
CA ALA A 359 -20.10 15.47 7.82
C ALA A 359 -21.14 14.36 7.90
N GLY A 360 -21.18 13.44 6.93
CA GLY A 360 -22.30 12.52 6.69
C GLY A 360 -22.06 11.05 7.03
N GLY A 361 -21.06 10.69 7.85
CA GLY A 361 -20.84 9.30 8.26
C GLY A 361 -19.94 8.51 7.29
N LEU A 362 -18.95 9.16 6.70
CA LEU A 362 -17.90 8.52 5.91
C LEU A 362 -17.18 7.44 6.70
N THR A 363 -17.11 6.22 6.15
CA THR A 363 -16.26 5.17 6.66
C THR A 363 -14.93 5.17 5.90
N VAL A 364 -13.83 5.21 6.64
CA VAL A 364 -12.46 5.11 6.10
C VAL A 364 -11.88 3.75 6.49
N SER A 365 -11.37 3.01 5.52
CA SER A 365 -10.73 1.70 5.74
C SER A 365 -9.45 1.57 4.94
N GLY A 366 -8.56 0.66 5.36
CA GLY A 366 -7.27 0.44 4.69
C GLY A 366 -6.41 1.72 4.63
N GLU A 367 -6.54 2.59 5.63
CA GLU A 367 -5.76 3.83 5.65
C GLU A 367 -4.28 3.52 5.88
N ARG A 368 -3.44 4.08 5.03
CA ARG A 368 -1.98 4.08 5.17
C ARG A 368 -1.48 5.49 4.91
N ARG A 369 -0.64 5.98 5.80
CA ARG A 369 0.04 7.28 5.70
C ARG A 369 1.54 7.02 5.68
N GLU A 370 2.24 7.59 4.71
CA GLU A 370 3.66 7.41 4.50
C GLU A 370 4.32 8.78 4.24
N LEU A 371 5.27 9.14 5.09
CA LEU A 371 6.13 10.30 4.90
C LEU A 371 7.49 9.81 4.37
N ASP A 372 7.76 10.11 3.11
CA ASP A 372 9.08 9.95 2.50
C ASP A 372 9.97 11.13 2.94
N LEU A 373 10.83 10.88 3.92
CA LEU A 373 11.74 11.89 4.50
C LEU A 373 12.79 12.33 3.50
N ARG A 374 13.24 11.44 2.61
CA ARG A 374 14.26 11.77 1.59
C ARG A 374 13.72 12.77 0.57
N ARG A 375 12.46 12.62 0.19
CA ARG A 375 11.79 13.46 -0.81
C ARG A 375 10.92 14.55 -0.22
N GLY A 376 10.64 14.53 1.10
CA GLY A 376 9.75 15.47 1.76
C GLY A 376 8.30 15.40 1.24
N VAL A 377 7.82 14.21 0.95
CA VAL A 377 6.48 13.95 0.38
C VAL A 377 5.66 13.10 1.35
N LEU A 378 4.47 13.59 1.68
CA LEU A 378 3.47 12.82 2.43
C LEU A 378 2.48 12.18 1.46
N THR A 379 2.37 10.85 1.51
CA THR A 379 1.38 10.07 0.76
C THR A 379 0.37 9.47 1.73
N ARG A 380 -0.93 9.52 1.39
CA ARG A 380 -2.01 8.84 2.10
C ARG A 380 -2.82 8.02 1.11
N THR A 381 -3.09 6.78 1.44
CA THR A 381 -4.02 5.91 0.70
C THR A 381 -5.13 5.44 1.63
N ALA A 382 -6.34 5.28 1.11
CA ALA A 382 -7.48 4.79 1.87
C ALA A 382 -8.59 4.29 0.93
N VAL A 383 -9.54 3.56 1.47
CA VAL A 383 -10.84 3.30 0.84
C VAL A 383 -11.90 4.07 1.61
N LEU A 384 -12.57 4.98 0.91
CA LEU A 384 -13.69 5.76 1.43
C LEU A 384 -15.00 5.07 1.06
N THR A 385 -15.90 4.91 2.02
CA THR A 385 -17.25 4.37 1.78
C THR A 385 -18.29 5.34 2.33
N ASP A 386 -19.19 5.79 1.48
CA ASP A 386 -20.28 6.69 1.88
C ASP A 386 -21.45 5.92 2.53
N PRO A 387 -22.43 6.61 3.14
CA PRO A 387 -23.58 5.96 3.75
C PRO A 387 -24.46 5.15 2.79
N ALA A 388 -24.38 5.40 1.48
CA ALA A 388 -25.09 4.63 0.46
C ALA A 388 -24.29 3.38 0.00
N GLY A 389 -23.11 3.14 0.57
CA GLY A 389 -22.23 2.02 0.23
C GLY A 389 -21.36 2.24 -1.01
N ARG A 390 -21.32 3.45 -1.58
CA ARG A 390 -20.43 3.76 -2.70
C ARG A 390 -19.00 3.86 -2.21
N ARG A 391 -18.09 3.21 -2.91
CA ARG A 391 -16.68 3.13 -2.53
C ARG A 391 -15.82 3.94 -3.47
N LEU A 392 -14.80 4.61 -2.91
CA LEU A 392 -13.72 5.25 -3.65
C LEU A 392 -12.39 4.76 -3.11
N ARG A 393 -11.50 4.31 -3.97
CA ARG A 393 -10.08 4.18 -3.62
C ARG A 393 -9.43 5.56 -3.75
N LEU A 394 -8.77 5.99 -2.68
CA LEU A 394 -8.16 7.31 -2.54
C LEU A 394 -6.64 7.19 -2.49
N ARG A 395 -5.95 8.06 -3.22
CA ARG A 395 -4.53 8.36 -3.02
C ARG A 395 -4.34 9.86 -2.97
N GLN A 396 -3.66 10.35 -1.93
CA GLN A 396 -3.32 11.76 -1.77
C GLN A 396 -1.81 11.90 -1.64
N ARG A 397 -1.22 12.87 -2.36
CA ARG A 397 0.19 13.26 -2.20
C ARG A 397 0.26 14.73 -1.83
N ARG A 398 1.18 15.08 -0.92
CA ARG A 398 1.35 16.46 -0.45
C ARG A 398 2.82 16.81 -0.37
N LEU A 399 3.15 18.06 -0.75
CA LEU A 399 4.46 18.67 -0.53
C LEU A 399 4.33 20.14 -0.15
N VAL A 400 5.36 20.65 0.56
CA VAL A 400 5.63 22.08 0.76
C VAL A 400 6.93 22.38 0.03
N SER A 401 6.89 23.23 -0.99
CA SER A 401 7.96 23.35 -1.97
C SER A 401 9.27 23.90 -1.39
N MET A 402 10.37 23.18 -1.57
CA MET A 402 11.71 23.59 -1.15
C MET A 402 12.36 24.61 -2.10
N THR A 403 11.87 24.73 -3.33
CA THR A 403 12.43 25.67 -4.33
C THR A 403 11.63 26.96 -4.44
N ARG A 404 10.35 26.93 -4.06
CA ARG A 404 9.42 28.08 -4.08
C ARG A 404 8.73 28.15 -2.71
N PRO A 405 9.33 28.87 -1.74
CA PRO A 405 8.95 28.75 -0.32
C PRO A 405 7.51 29.13 -0.01
N HIS A 406 6.87 29.89 -0.87
CA HIS A 406 5.48 30.29 -0.72
C HIS A 406 4.46 29.29 -1.28
N LEU A 407 4.93 28.21 -1.96
CA LEU A 407 4.05 27.23 -2.59
C LEU A 407 3.95 25.92 -1.83
N ALA A 408 2.74 25.38 -1.81
CA ALA A 408 2.46 24.00 -1.42
C ALA A 408 1.50 23.34 -2.43
N ALA A 409 1.51 22.02 -2.50
CA ALA A 409 0.64 21.28 -3.41
C ALA A 409 0.03 20.06 -2.73
N LEU A 410 -1.21 19.77 -3.09
CA LEU A 410 -1.97 18.58 -2.76
C LEU A 410 -2.50 17.98 -4.06
N GLU A 411 -2.19 16.73 -4.33
CA GLU A 411 -2.81 15.92 -5.36
C GLU A 411 -3.74 14.90 -4.70
N THR A 412 -4.93 14.75 -5.22
CA THR A 412 -5.88 13.73 -4.80
C THR A 412 -6.35 12.94 -6.01
N THR A 413 -6.00 11.67 -6.08
CA THR A 413 -6.52 10.74 -7.09
C THR A 413 -7.59 9.87 -6.45
N VAL A 414 -8.75 9.80 -7.09
CA VAL A 414 -9.86 8.94 -6.69
C VAL A 414 -10.19 7.96 -7.80
N VAL A 415 -10.51 6.73 -7.44
CA VAL A 415 -10.97 5.70 -8.37
C VAL A 415 -12.27 5.12 -7.82
N PRO A 416 -13.42 5.32 -8.48
CA PRO A 416 -14.68 4.69 -8.10
C PRO A 416 -14.56 3.16 -8.17
N ASP A 417 -15.18 2.48 -7.22
CA ASP A 417 -15.16 1.04 -7.09
C ASP A 417 -16.61 0.52 -7.12
N GLY A 418 -17.01 -0.03 -8.27
CA GLY A 418 -18.33 -0.58 -8.52
C GLY A 418 -19.43 0.43 -8.85
N TRP A 419 -19.10 1.70 -9.19
CA TRP A 419 -20.11 2.70 -9.56
C TRP A 419 -19.57 3.79 -10.51
N SER A 420 -20.49 4.48 -11.20
CA SER A 420 -20.23 5.66 -12.02
C SER A 420 -21.26 6.74 -11.73
N GLY A 421 -20.91 8.01 -11.90
CA GLY A 421 -21.82 9.14 -11.64
C GLY A 421 -21.11 10.47 -11.58
N THR A 422 -21.62 11.41 -10.80
CA THR A 422 -21.00 12.71 -10.55
C THR A 422 -20.51 12.77 -9.09
N LEU A 423 -19.24 13.11 -8.91
CA LEU A 423 -18.64 13.40 -7.64
C LEU A 423 -18.63 14.90 -7.41
N ARG A 424 -19.22 15.38 -6.32
CA ARG A 424 -19.05 16.75 -5.86
C ARG A 424 -17.71 16.87 -5.14
N VAL A 425 -16.94 17.88 -5.48
CA VAL A 425 -15.64 18.17 -4.86
C VAL A 425 -15.66 19.57 -4.30
N ARG A 426 -15.44 19.71 -2.98
CA ARG A 426 -15.27 20.99 -2.31
C ARG A 426 -13.79 21.25 -2.10
N SER A 427 -13.22 22.24 -2.76
CA SER A 427 -11.85 22.72 -2.55
C SER A 427 -11.87 24.07 -1.87
N GLY A 428 -11.51 24.15 -0.59
CA GLY A 428 -11.70 25.32 0.25
C GLY A 428 -10.45 25.83 0.94
N ILE A 429 -10.58 27.02 1.53
CA ILE A 429 -9.65 27.60 2.50
C ILE A 429 -10.48 27.95 3.75
N ASP A 430 -10.07 27.44 4.90
CA ASP A 430 -10.76 27.66 6.17
C ASP A 430 -9.98 28.64 7.05
N ALA A 431 -10.57 29.81 7.35
CA ALA A 431 -10.06 30.80 8.26
C ALA A 431 -10.58 30.62 9.70
N GLY A 432 -11.51 29.70 9.92
CA GLY A 432 -12.06 29.36 11.23
C GLY A 432 -11.12 28.60 12.16
N VAL A 433 -9.85 28.49 11.78
CA VAL A 433 -8.81 27.82 12.55
C VAL A 433 -8.53 28.49 13.89
N LEU A 434 -8.23 27.67 14.90
CA LEU A 434 -7.91 28.13 16.26
C LEU A 434 -6.53 27.61 16.67
N ASN A 435 -5.95 28.22 17.70
CA ASN A 435 -4.74 27.72 18.36
C ASN A 435 -5.12 26.82 19.55
N ALA A 436 -5.57 25.59 19.29
CA ALA A 436 -6.13 24.70 20.30
C ALA A 436 -5.37 23.37 20.45
N ASN A 437 -4.11 23.31 20.00
CA ASN A 437 -3.34 22.06 19.95
C ASN A 437 -2.52 21.75 21.22
N VAL A 438 -2.54 22.61 22.23
CA VAL A 438 -1.79 22.47 23.48
C VAL A 438 -2.78 22.43 24.64
N ALA A 439 -2.92 21.29 25.29
CA ALA A 439 -3.91 21.10 26.36
C ALA A 439 -3.71 22.05 27.54
N GLU A 440 -2.47 22.37 27.87
CA GLU A 440 -2.10 23.32 28.94
C GLU A 440 -2.57 24.76 28.68
N TYR A 441 -2.83 25.07 27.40
CA TYR A 441 -3.28 26.40 26.97
C TYR A 441 -4.79 26.50 26.74
N ALA A 442 -5.55 25.46 27.05
CA ALA A 442 -7.00 25.41 26.81
C ALA A 442 -7.81 26.55 27.52
N ALA A 443 -7.24 27.18 28.54
CA ALA A 443 -7.85 28.32 29.23
C ALA A 443 -7.51 29.69 28.60
N LEU A 444 -6.62 29.69 27.58
CA LEU A 444 -6.20 30.91 26.89
C LEU A 444 -7.11 31.19 25.70
N ALA A 445 -7.17 32.48 25.29
CA ALA A 445 -7.84 32.84 24.04
C ALA A 445 -7.09 32.26 22.84
N ASP A 446 -7.80 31.72 21.89
CA ASP A 446 -7.28 30.87 20.80
C ASP A 446 -7.58 31.40 19.37
N ARG A 447 -8.45 32.43 19.26
CA ARG A 447 -8.83 33.02 17.96
C ARG A 447 -7.93 34.19 17.62
N HIS A 448 -6.95 33.95 16.77
CA HIS A 448 -5.94 34.94 16.36
C HIS A 448 -6.25 35.71 15.08
N LEU A 449 -7.20 35.21 14.27
CA LEU A 449 -7.44 35.70 12.91
C LEU A 449 -8.82 36.34 12.77
N ARG A 450 -8.87 37.33 11.88
CA ARG A 450 -10.09 37.99 11.39
C ARG A 450 -10.05 37.98 9.85
N THR A 451 -11.10 37.47 9.20
CA THR A 451 -11.22 37.49 7.75
C THR A 451 -11.43 38.93 7.26
N THR A 452 -10.67 39.33 6.27
CA THR A 452 -10.72 40.67 5.66
C THR A 452 -11.23 40.65 4.22
N GLY A 453 -11.19 39.47 3.55
CA GLY A 453 -11.72 39.28 2.20
C GLY A 453 -11.66 37.83 1.72
N ALA A 454 -12.64 37.45 0.92
CA ALA A 454 -12.65 36.15 0.21
C ALA A 454 -13.29 36.33 -1.16
N GLU A 455 -12.69 35.76 -2.21
CA GLU A 455 -13.20 35.87 -3.56
C GLU A 455 -12.74 34.71 -4.47
N LYS A 456 -13.51 34.46 -5.51
CA LYS A 456 -13.06 33.69 -6.70
C LYS A 456 -12.24 34.62 -7.59
N ALA A 457 -10.91 34.52 -7.49
CA ALA A 457 -9.97 35.43 -8.16
C ALA A 457 -9.72 35.06 -9.65
N GLY A 458 -10.36 33.99 -10.14
CA GLY A 458 -10.26 33.51 -11.52
C GLY A 458 -10.78 32.09 -11.66
N PRO A 459 -10.73 31.52 -12.87
CA PRO A 459 -11.12 30.12 -13.09
C PRO A 459 -10.34 29.18 -12.16
N GLY A 460 -11.05 28.36 -11.40
CA GLY A 460 -10.45 27.41 -10.44
C GLY A 460 -9.61 28.06 -9.34
N THR A 461 -9.63 29.40 -9.18
CA THR A 461 -8.77 30.11 -8.24
C THR A 461 -9.59 30.76 -7.14
N LEU A 462 -9.29 30.44 -5.89
CA LEU A 462 -9.85 31.03 -4.68
C LEU A 462 -8.77 31.84 -3.97
N LEU A 463 -9.13 33.01 -3.47
CA LEU A 463 -8.29 33.85 -2.61
C LEU A 463 -9.00 34.13 -1.30
N LEU A 464 -8.28 33.97 -0.21
CA LEU A 464 -8.69 34.36 1.15
C LEU A 464 -7.65 35.30 1.77
N GLU A 465 -8.11 36.40 2.37
CA GLU A 465 -7.29 37.35 3.10
C GLU A 465 -7.75 37.39 4.55
N VAL A 466 -6.79 37.29 5.47
CA VAL A 466 -7.02 37.42 6.91
C VAL A 466 -5.99 38.38 7.51
N GLU A 467 -6.30 38.89 8.72
CA GLU A 467 -5.41 39.73 9.52
C GLU A 467 -5.38 39.19 10.94
N THR A 468 -4.20 39.18 11.57
CA THR A 468 -4.07 38.87 13.00
C THR A 468 -4.66 40.04 13.84
N VAL A 469 -5.44 39.68 14.87
CA VAL A 469 -6.31 40.63 15.55
C VAL A 469 -5.55 41.73 16.36
N GLN A 470 -4.33 41.45 16.81
CA GLN A 470 -3.53 42.41 17.58
C GLN A 470 -2.28 42.85 16.82
N SER A 471 -1.49 41.90 16.28
CA SER A 471 -0.24 42.20 15.57
C SER A 471 -0.45 42.76 14.15
N GLN A 472 -1.69 42.75 13.63
CA GLN A 472 -2.10 43.27 12.32
C GLN A 472 -1.29 42.75 11.14
N VAL A 473 -0.82 41.53 11.25
CA VAL A 473 -0.15 40.84 10.14
C VAL A 473 -1.21 40.35 9.16
N ARG A 474 -1.17 40.87 7.93
CA ARG A 474 -2.06 40.40 6.85
C ARG A 474 -1.48 39.16 6.20
N ILE A 475 -2.34 38.19 5.96
CA ILE A 475 -2.01 36.91 5.28
C ILE A 475 -2.95 36.75 4.10
N ALA A 476 -2.40 36.49 2.92
CA ALA A 476 -3.17 36.13 1.74
C ALA A 476 -2.85 34.70 1.34
N THR A 477 -3.87 33.87 1.26
CA THR A 477 -3.80 32.49 0.78
C THR A 477 -4.58 32.38 -0.52
N ALA A 478 -3.89 32.08 -1.61
CA ALA A 478 -4.50 31.80 -2.91
C ALA A 478 -4.36 30.33 -3.26
N THR A 479 -5.43 29.68 -3.75
CA THR A 479 -5.39 28.30 -4.20
C THR A 479 -5.90 28.17 -5.63
N ARG A 480 -5.28 27.29 -6.42
CA ARG A 480 -5.74 26.92 -7.75
C ARG A 480 -6.04 25.43 -7.78
N THR A 481 -7.28 25.06 -8.15
CA THR A 481 -7.74 23.67 -8.25
C THR A 481 -7.97 23.31 -9.72
N THR A 482 -7.43 22.17 -10.14
CA THR A 482 -7.65 21.60 -11.47
C THR A 482 -8.09 20.13 -11.36
N VAL A 483 -8.80 19.64 -12.36
CA VAL A 483 -9.23 18.23 -12.48
C VAL A 483 -8.67 17.68 -13.78
N ASN A 484 -7.90 16.59 -13.70
CA ASN A 484 -7.19 15.99 -14.85
C ASN A 484 -6.41 17.05 -15.67
N GLY A 485 -5.76 18.00 -14.98
CA GLY A 485 -4.99 19.10 -15.59
C GLY A 485 -5.83 20.24 -16.21
N LEU A 486 -7.16 20.13 -16.23
CA LEU A 486 -8.08 21.14 -16.73
C LEU A 486 -8.64 21.98 -15.58
N THR A 487 -8.91 23.24 -15.84
CA THR A 487 -9.59 24.12 -14.89
C THR A 487 -11.10 23.94 -15.04
N PRO A 488 -11.79 23.37 -14.02
CA PRO A 488 -13.23 23.16 -14.09
C PRO A 488 -14.01 24.46 -13.87
N ASP A 489 -15.24 24.49 -14.34
CA ASP A 489 -16.21 25.45 -13.82
C ASP A 489 -16.55 25.10 -12.37
N ALA A 490 -16.78 26.11 -11.54
CA ALA A 490 -16.97 25.93 -10.11
C ALA A 490 -17.87 27.02 -9.54
N ASP A 491 -18.80 26.60 -8.69
CA ASP A 491 -19.58 27.50 -7.84
C ASP A 491 -18.76 27.90 -6.62
N VAL A 492 -19.11 29.03 -6.01
CA VAL A 492 -18.53 29.50 -4.75
C VAL A 492 -19.51 29.25 -3.63
N GLU A 493 -19.08 28.54 -2.61
CA GLU A 493 -19.80 28.37 -1.35
C GLU A 493 -19.00 29.00 -0.21
N SER A 494 -19.71 29.71 0.67
CA SER A 494 -19.15 30.25 1.91
C SER A 494 -20.03 29.82 3.07
N ASP A 495 -19.41 29.13 4.02
CA ASP A 495 -20.05 28.70 5.26
C ASP A 495 -19.18 29.15 6.44
N ASN A 496 -19.66 30.15 7.18
CA ASN A 496 -18.90 30.82 8.23
C ASN A 496 -17.54 31.32 7.69
N GLU A 497 -16.44 30.77 8.20
CA GLU A 497 -15.07 31.13 7.83
C GLU A 497 -14.47 30.20 6.77
N LEU A 498 -15.22 29.21 6.29
CA LEU A 498 -14.81 28.30 5.20
C LEU A 498 -15.31 28.86 3.86
N HIS A 499 -14.38 29.14 2.98
CA HIS A 499 -14.66 29.61 1.61
C HIS A 499 -14.18 28.55 0.61
N SER A 500 -15.02 28.16 -0.33
CA SER A 500 -14.79 26.98 -1.16
C SER A 500 -15.23 27.18 -2.61
N LEU A 501 -14.52 26.49 -3.52
CA LEU A 501 -15.00 26.17 -4.85
C LEU A 501 -15.66 24.78 -4.80
N VAL A 502 -16.85 24.67 -5.37
CA VAL A 502 -17.59 23.43 -5.51
C VAL A 502 -17.63 23.03 -6.99
N LEU A 503 -17.12 21.85 -7.26
CA LEU A 503 -16.97 21.30 -8.59
C LEU A 503 -17.85 20.08 -8.77
N GLN A 504 -18.38 19.90 -9.98
CA GLN A 504 -19.07 18.68 -10.42
C GLN A 504 -18.13 17.89 -11.32
N VAL A 505 -17.71 16.71 -10.86
CA VAL A 505 -16.67 15.90 -11.51
C VAL A 505 -17.28 14.57 -11.96
N PRO A 506 -17.47 14.34 -13.27
CA PRO A 506 -17.89 13.03 -13.76
C PRO A 506 -16.85 11.97 -13.42
N VAL A 507 -17.32 10.84 -12.90
CA VAL A 507 -16.49 9.68 -12.55
C VAL A 507 -17.05 8.41 -13.16
N THR A 508 -16.16 7.53 -13.60
CA THR A 508 -16.50 6.24 -14.20
C THR A 508 -15.84 5.13 -13.41
N ASP A 509 -16.55 4.05 -13.20
CA ASP A 509 -16.06 2.87 -12.48
C ASP A 509 -14.67 2.44 -12.96
N GLY A 510 -13.76 2.22 -12.03
CA GLY A 510 -12.38 1.81 -12.27
C GLY A 510 -11.48 2.87 -12.93
N GLN A 511 -12.00 4.04 -13.33
CA GLN A 511 -11.19 5.07 -13.98
C GLN A 511 -10.69 6.11 -12.98
N PRO A 512 -9.38 6.41 -12.94
CA PRO A 512 -8.83 7.40 -12.03
C PRO A 512 -9.22 8.82 -12.46
N VAL A 513 -9.52 9.65 -11.47
CA VAL A 513 -9.68 11.10 -11.61
C VAL A 513 -8.72 11.77 -10.65
N THR A 514 -7.92 12.71 -11.16
CA THR A 514 -6.92 13.43 -10.36
C THR A 514 -7.34 14.88 -10.18
N ILE A 515 -7.36 15.31 -8.92
CA ILE A 515 -7.65 16.68 -8.50
C ILE A 515 -6.35 17.24 -7.92
N ASP A 516 -5.80 18.27 -8.56
CA ASP A 516 -4.65 19.01 -8.10
C ASP A 516 -5.07 20.31 -7.44
N LYS A 517 -4.47 20.61 -6.29
CA LYS A 517 -4.61 21.89 -5.59
C LYS A 517 -3.23 22.45 -5.27
N VAL A 518 -2.91 23.60 -5.83
CA VAL A 518 -1.70 24.36 -5.54
C VAL A 518 -2.07 25.60 -4.72
N ALA A 519 -1.37 25.81 -3.62
CA ALA A 519 -1.56 26.96 -2.73
C ALA A 519 -0.34 27.89 -2.77
N ALA A 520 -0.58 29.19 -2.77
CA ALA A 520 0.42 30.24 -2.57
C ALA A 520 0.05 31.07 -1.35
N VAL A 521 0.98 31.23 -0.42
CA VAL A 521 0.75 31.96 0.83
C VAL A 521 1.79 33.07 1.03
N TYR A 522 1.32 34.28 1.27
CA TYR A 522 2.13 35.46 1.52
C TYR A 522 1.64 36.24 2.74
N THR A 523 2.55 36.90 3.41
CA THR A 523 2.25 37.77 4.57
C THR A 523 2.70 39.21 4.34
N SER A 524 2.18 40.15 5.10
CA SER A 524 2.65 41.55 5.10
C SER A 524 4.06 41.73 5.65
N LYS A 525 4.68 40.65 6.16
CA LYS A 525 6.08 40.62 6.62
C LYS A 525 7.06 40.22 5.54
N ASP A 526 6.55 39.74 4.40
CA ASP A 526 7.41 39.34 3.26
C ASP A 526 8.08 40.58 2.65
N PRO A 527 9.39 40.51 2.38
CA PRO A 527 10.10 41.66 1.84
C PRO A 527 9.78 41.88 0.36
N ALA A 528 9.86 43.15 -0.07
CA ALA A 528 9.78 43.58 -1.47
C ALA A 528 8.48 43.22 -2.20
N ILE A 529 7.35 43.16 -1.50
CA ILE A 529 6.03 42.95 -2.11
C ILE A 529 5.17 44.21 -2.00
N ALA A 530 4.30 44.44 -2.99
CA ALA A 530 3.33 45.55 -2.93
C ALA A 530 2.17 45.24 -1.97
N SER A 531 1.67 44.02 -2.00
CA SER A 531 0.69 43.49 -1.05
C SER A 531 0.74 41.94 -1.04
N PRO A 532 0.37 41.28 0.08
CA PRO A 532 0.27 39.81 0.13
C PRO A 532 -0.65 39.24 -0.94
N ARG A 533 -1.79 39.91 -1.18
CA ARG A 533 -2.77 39.55 -2.20
C ARG A 533 -2.15 39.44 -3.59
N LEU A 534 -1.50 40.51 -4.06
CA LEU A 534 -0.89 40.54 -5.40
C LEU A 534 0.27 39.55 -5.50
N ALA A 535 1.04 39.40 -4.44
CA ALA A 535 2.15 38.46 -4.40
C ALA A 535 1.63 37.00 -4.48
N ALA A 536 0.63 36.63 -3.68
CA ALA A 536 0.06 35.28 -3.71
C ALA A 536 -0.56 34.92 -5.06
N LEU A 537 -1.34 35.83 -5.66
CA LEU A 537 -1.93 35.62 -6.99
C LEU A 537 -0.85 35.55 -8.09
N GLY A 538 0.17 36.41 -8.04
CA GLY A 538 1.29 36.41 -8.99
C GLY A 538 2.13 35.13 -8.90
N GLU A 539 2.43 34.68 -7.69
CA GLU A 539 3.16 33.44 -7.42
C GLU A 539 2.38 32.24 -7.94
N LEU A 540 1.07 32.17 -7.64
CA LEU A 540 0.19 31.09 -8.10
C LEU A 540 0.05 31.07 -9.63
N ALA A 541 -0.03 32.25 -10.28
CA ALA A 541 -0.09 32.35 -11.74
C ALA A 541 1.20 31.85 -12.41
N ALA A 542 2.36 32.13 -11.79
CA ALA A 542 3.68 31.71 -12.25
C ALA A 542 4.05 30.26 -11.80
N ALA A 543 3.21 29.64 -10.95
CA ALA A 543 3.45 28.28 -10.47
C ALA A 543 3.27 27.25 -11.59
N PRO A 544 4.11 26.21 -11.66
CA PRO A 544 3.86 25.04 -12.49
C PRO A 544 2.46 24.48 -12.26
N ARG A 545 1.93 23.77 -13.27
CA ARG A 545 0.63 23.15 -13.14
C ARG A 545 0.74 21.83 -12.35
N GLY A 546 -0.18 21.65 -11.39
CA GLY A 546 -0.34 20.45 -10.61
C GLY A 546 0.81 20.13 -9.66
N PHE A 547 0.70 19.01 -8.99
CA PHE A 547 1.67 18.49 -8.03
C PHE A 547 3.01 18.13 -8.69
N ASP A 548 2.98 17.37 -9.77
CA ASP A 548 4.18 16.89 -10.44
C ASP A 548 5.04 18.01 -11.02
N GLY A 549 4.43 19.14 -11.39
CA GLY A 549 5.15 20.33 -11.85
C GLY A 549 6.08 20.94 -10.77
N LEU A 550 5.74 20.76 -9.49
CA LEU A 550 6.56 21.21 -8.36
C LEU A 550 7.51 20.13 -7.85
N LEU A 551 7.16 18.85 -8.03
CA LEU A 551 7.82 17.71 -7.39
C LEU A 551 9.30 17.59 -7.78
N ALA A 552 9.65 17.67 -9.06
CA ALA A 552 11.02 17.45 -9.52
C ALA A 552 12.00 18.46 -8.90
N GLY A 553 11.65 19.76 -8.90
CA GLY A 553 12.46 20.80 -8.27
C GLY A 553 12.56 20.65 -6.76
N HIS A 554 11.47 20.25 -6.12
CA HIS A 554 11.37 20.00 -4.68
C HIS A 554 12.30 18.84 -4.27
N VAL A 555 12.23 17.70 -4.96
CA VAL A 555 13.09 16.53 -4.69
C VAL A 555 14.56 16.89 -4.87
N ALA A 556 14.94 17.53 -5.98
CA ALA A 556 16.32 17.95 -6.21
C ALA A 556 16.83 18.93 -5.13
N ALA A 557 15.97 19.72 -4.50
CA ALA A 557 16.36 20.57 -3.39
C ALA A 557 16.58 19.78 -2.10
N TRP A 558 15.76 18.77 -1.80
CA TRP A 558 15.97 17.85 -0.69
C TRP A 558 17.24 17.03 -0.86
N GLU A 559 17.52 16.48 -2.04
CA GLU A 559 18.75 15.73 -2.35
C GLU A 559 19.99 16.57 -2.01
N ARG A 560 20.03 17.83 -2.43
CA ARG A 560 21.14 18.74 -2.09
C ARG A 560 21.27 19.00 -0.57
N LEU A 561 20.18 18.97 0.20
CA LEU A 561 20.24 19.09 1.65
C LEU A 561 20.81 17.82 2.28
N TRP A 562 20.32 16.67 1.87
CA TRP A 562 20.82 15.39 2.37
C TRP A 562 22.29 15.15 2.04
N ASP A 563 22.74 15.51 0.83
CA ASP A 563 24.16 15.46 0.44
C ASP A 563 25.07 16.30 1.36
N ARG A 564 24.51 17.37 1.96
CA ARG A 564 25.25 18.27 2.86
C ARG A 564 25.20 17.86 4.32
N PHE A 565 24.08 17.29 4.76
CA PHE A 565 23.76 17.08 6.17
C PHE A 565 23.42 15.62 6.50
N GLY A 566 23.43 14.71 5.51
CA GLY A 566 23.23 13.30 5.73
C GLY A 566 24.36 12.71 6.58
N ILE A 567 24.00 11.96 7.61
CA ILE A 567 24.93 11.19 8.45
C ILE A 567 24.49 9.73 8.38
N ASP A 568 25.34 8.86 7.82
CA ASP A 568 25.13 7.43 7.85
C ASP A 568 25.72 6.86 9.14
N LEU A 569 24.84 6.29 9.97
CA LEU A 569 25.23 5.58 11.18
C LEU A 569 25.16 4.08 10.89
N THR A 570 26.31 3.42 10.87
CA THR A 570 26.40 1.96 10.86
C THR A 570 26.60 1.50 12.30
N ALA A 571 25.70 0.66 12.82
CA ALA A 571 25.95 -0.06 14.06
C ALA A 571 26.68 -1.37 13.74
N ASP A 572 27.76 -1.65 14.47
CA ASP A 572 28.47 -2.94 14.43
C ASP A 572 27.63 -4.06 15.07
#